data_816b1b39ab7429f7a4ad7332baa2c416
#
_entry.id   816b1b39ab7429f7a4ad7332baa2c416
#
_cell.length_a   1.000
_cell.length_b   1.000
_cell.length_c   1.000
_cell.angle_alpha   90.00
_cell.angle_beta   90.00
_cell.angle_gamma   90.00
#
_symmetry.space_group_name_H-M   'P 1'
#
loop_
_entity.id
_entity.type
_entity.pdbx_description
1 polymer ?
#
loop_
_entity_poly.entity_id
_entity_poly.type
_entity_poly.pdbx_seq_one_letter_code
_entity_poly.pdbx_strand_id
1 'polypeptide(L)'
;MFRILLIFIILSITGYITIWLKNDPGSIAIEWQGWLIQTSVPIILAITLILLLSLIIFYLILKKIFFLPKTIRVNYKQKKTDKAEKNIIKAFSAKSMGELELAETLSKDAKYLNGTPLKLVLDTEINNHYGNEEAYIKDLKKMLDHPETLLLSVKSLTNFYFNKGNLKDAIKIIKMSPKSKNTPKWFFFTTLKLNILEKNWDEMINNIKSLSRYTKTNNSEIKHIKSRVYFFKALEHNKEKNSVRLKDINISLKFDPSFAPAITFKAKLLYKKDKTLGLNYIKKSWKKYPHPDIANYIFEIYKDKPKNVLLNITKQLTKLNNNTFLNSYTMAKVALLTESWSLVRQSLKIIPEKEWTKGIYIMMADLEKKEHGNISKSNQWIEKAKNANLDYTWGCTSCTYIQSSWSLICPKCSNLNSITWQQYSLSKIYTNKISTAKIDTLSFEDNNSKGIISELNSGIDR
;
A
#
# COMPACT_ATOMS: atom_id res chain seq x y z
N MET A 1 24.36 -27.49 49.34
CA MET A 1 25.24 -27.59 50.55
C MET A 1 24.60 -27.01 51.80
N PHE A 2 24.09 -25.80 51.84
CA PHE A 2 23.47 -25.19 53.03
C PHE A 2 22.31 -26.00 53.63
N ARG A 3 21.46 -26.60 52.83
CA ARG A 3 20.32 -27.44 53.30
C ARG A 3 20.76 -28.73 53.94
N ILE A 4 21.83 -29.33 53.46
CA ILE A 4 22.40 -30.59 54.04
C ILE A 4 23.05 -30.31 55.39
N LEU A 5 23.80 -29.21 55.48
CA LEU A 5 24.41 -28.74 56.71
C LEU A 5 23.37 -28.43 57.79
N LEU A 6 22.25 -27.76 57.40
CA LEU A 6 21.14 -27.42 58.28
C LEU A 6 20.44 -28.71 58.81
N ILE A 7 20.23 -29.71 57.96
CA ILE A 7 19.69 -31.01 58.36
C ILE A 7 20.61 -31.70 59.36
N PHE A 8 21.93 -31.65 59.12
CA PHE A 8 22.91 -32.26 60.01
C PHE A 8 22.97 -31.60 61.40
N ILE A 9 22.85 -30.24 61.44
CA ILE A 9 22.77 -29.49 62.68
C ILE A 9 21.50 -29.85 63.48
N ILE A 10 20.36 -29.91 62.79
CA ILE A 10 19.07 -30.27 63.39
C ILE A 10 19.16 -31.71 63.99
N LEU A 11 19.70 -32.67 63.22
CA LEU A 11 19.89 -34.04 63.69
C LEU A 11 20.81 -34.14 64.89
N SER A 12 21.94 -33.37 64.93
CA SER A 12 22.83 -33.29 66.04
C SER A 12 22.20 -32.71 67.30
N ILE A 13 21.45 -31.65 67.19
CA ILE A 13 20.72 -31.00 68.28
C ILE A 13 19.65 -31.94 68.84
N THR A 14 18.84 -32.57 67.96
CA THR A 14 17.82 -33.54 68.39
C THR A 14 18.44 -34.76 69.09
N GLY A 15 19.55 -35.25 68.56
CA GLY A 15 20.31 -36.34 69.23
C GLY A 15 20.79 -35.96 70.62
N TYR A 16 21.37 -34.76 70.73
CA TYR A 16 21.87 -34.28 72.08
C TYR A 16 20.67 -34.08 73.06
N ILE A 17 19.60 -33.51 72.63
CA ILE A 17 18.38 -33.35 73.48
C ILE A 17 17.77 -34.67 73.88
N THR A 18 17.78 -35.69 73.03
CA THR A 18 17.25 -37.01 73.33
C THR A 18 18.11 -37.74 74.39
N ILE A 19 19.45 -37.62 74.30
CA ILE A 19 20.37 -38.21 75.29
C ILE A 19 20.22 -37.50 76.65
N TRP A 20 20.15 -36.18 76.66
CA TRP A 20 19.93 -35.36 77.84
C TRP A 20 18.64 -35.72 78.60
N LEU A 21 17.49 -35.80 77.83
CA LEU A 21 16.18 -36.17 78.35
C LEU A 21 16.13 -37.59 78.89
N LYS A 22 17.03 -38.53 78.42
CA LYS A 22 17.09 -39.89 78.88
C LYS A 22 17.82 -40.03 80.24
N ASN A 23 18.81 -39.15 80.44
CA ASN A 23 19.59 -39.22 81.69
C ASN A 23 18.92 -38.60 82.90
N ASP A 24 18.16 -37.47 82.65
CA ASP A 24 17.38 -36.80 83.70
C ASP A 24 15.94 -36.59 83.24
N PRO A 25 15.08 -37.60 83.33
CA PRO A 25 13.71 -37.56 82.75
C PRO A 25 12.70 -36.61 83.41
N GLY A 26 13.01 -36.00 84.52
CA GLY A 26 12.08 -35.09 85.25
C GLY A 26 10.66 -35.64 85.35
N SER A 27 9.95 -35.44 86.42
CA SER A 27 8.55 -35.81 86.56
C SER A 27 7.69 -34.56 86.69
N ILE A 28 6.60 -34.48 85.90
CA ILE A 28 5.60 -33.44 85.99
C ILE A 28 4.31 -34.07 86.53
N ALA A 29 3.78 -33.57 87.66
CA ALA A 29 2.48 -33.95 88.22
C ALA A 29 1.48 -32.83 87.90
N ILE A 30 0.40 -33.14 87.16
CA ILE A 30 -0.69 -32.21 86.84
C ILE A 30 -1.92 -32.70 87.62
N GLU A 31 -2.42 -31.85 88.47
CA GLU A 31 -3.65 -32.09 89.26
C GLU A 31 -4.78 -31.34 88.55
N TRP A 32 -5.79 -32.09 88.05
CA TRP A 32 -6.94 -31.51 87.43
C TRP A 32 -8.25 -32.25 87.92
N GLN A 33 -9.11 -31.51 88.59
CA GLN A 33 -10.37 -32.01 89.08
C GLN A 33 -10.24 -33.27 89.94
N GLY A 34 -9.21 -33.37 90.80
CA GLY A 34 -9.00 -34.53 91.72
C GLY A 34 -8.26 -35.72 91.05
N TRP A 35 -7.90 -35.63 89.77
CA TRP A 35 -7.09 -36.63 89.10
C TRP A 35 -5.66 -36.21 89.08
N LEU A 36 -4.75 -36.99 89.60
CA LEU A 36 -3.31 -36.74 89.58
C LEU A 36 -2.65 -37.53 88.45
N ILE A 37 -2.25 -36.81 87.37
CA ILE A 37 -1.59 -37.41 86.24
C ILE A 37 -0.09 -37.16 86.40
N GLN A 38 0.65 -38.21 86.77
CA GLN A 38 2.11 -38.17 86.82
C GLN A 38 2.66 -38.70 85.49
N THR A 39 3.48 -37.88 84.87
CA THR A 39 4.12 -38.24 83.60
C THR A 39 5.53 -37.68 83.54
N SER A 40 6.40 -38.27 82.71
CA SER A 40 7.73 -37.72 82.49
C SER A 40 7.78 -36.61 81.49
N VAL A 41 8.68 -35.65 81.67
CA VAL A 41 8.82 -34.47 80.73
C VAL A 41 8.99 -34.90 79.27
N PRO A 42 9.75 -36.00 78.93
CA PRO A 42 9.83 -36.48 77.55
C PRO A 42 8.49 -36.84 76.92
N ILE A 43 7.55 -37.44 77.69
CA ILE A 43 6.24 -37.86 77.17
C ILE A 43 5.38 -36.63 76.83
N ILE A 44 5.37 -35.61 77.68
CA ILE A 44 4.64 -34.38 77.44
C ILE A 44 5.18 -33.66 76.22
N LEU A 45 6.52 -33.60 76.08
CA LEU A 45 7.18 -33.03 74.92
C LEU A 45 6.85 -33.77 73.61
N ALA A 46 6.80 -35.11 73.64
CA ALA A 46 6.42 -35.94 72.52
C ALA A 46 4.94 -35.68 72.11
N ILE A 47 4.04 -35.63 73.10
CA ILE A 47 2.61 -35.35 72.85
C ILE A 47 2.41 -33.94 72.25
N THR A 48 3.09 -32.92 72.80
CA THR A 48 2.98 -31.54 72.28
C THR A 48 3.56 -31.43 70.86
N LEU A 49 4.66 -32.13 70.55
CA LEU A 49 5.25 -32.18 69.24
C LEU A 49 4.29 -32.84 68.22
N ILE A 50 3.68 -33.97 68.58
CA ILE A 50 2.70 -34.67 67.73
C ILE A 50 1.49 -33.78 67.48
N LEU A 51 1.00 -33.09 68.51
CA LEU A 51 -0.12 -32.17 68.40
C LEU A 51 0.20 -30.99 67.46
N LEU A 52 1.40 -30.41 67.57
CA LEU A 52 1.90 -29.35 66.71
C LEU A 52 2.02 -29.82 65.27
N LEU A 53 2.60 -31.00 65.04
CA LEU A 53 2.69 -31.60 63.71
C LEU A 53 1.32 -31.86 63.10
N SER A 54 0.37 -32.38 63.90
CA SER A 54 -0.98 -32.62 63.43
C SER A 54 -1.69 -31.30 63.01
N LEU A 55 -1.51 -30.22 63.78
CA LEU A 55 -2.03 -28.89 63.43
C LEU A 55 -1.40 -28.35 62.15
N ILE A 56 -0.10 -28.50 61.95
CA ILE A 56 0.60 -28.11 60.73
C ILE A 56 0.06 -28.91 59.55
N ILE A 57 -0.06 -30.22 59.66
CA ILE A 57 -0.62 -31.06 58.58
C ILE A 57 -2.06 -30.67 58.29
N PHE A 58 -2.91 -30.47 59.34
CA PHE A 58 -4.27 -30.02 59.18
C PHE A 58 -4.34 -28.66 58.44
N TYR A 59 -3.50 -27.70 58.81
CA TYR A 59 -3.41 -26.40 58.13
C TYR A 59 -3.02 -26.57 56.67
N LEU A 60 -2.04 -27.41 56.36
CA LEU A 60 -1.61 -27.68 54.98
C LEU A 60 -2.71 -28.32 54.12
N ILE A 61 -3.48 -29.24 54.74
CA ILE A 61 -4.63 -29.86 54.08
C ILE A 61 -5.74 -28.83 53.82
N LEU A 62 -6.08 -28.01 54.79
CA LEU A 62 -7.06 -26.96 54.62
C LEU A 62 -6.63 -25.97 53.54
N LYS A 63 -5.39 -25.53 53.57
CA LYS A 63 -4.80 -24.66 52.55
C LYS A 63 -4.96 -25.29 51.15
N LYS A 64 -4.61 -26.57 51.00
CA LYS A 64 -4.73 -27.30 49.76
C LYS A 64 -6.13 -27.41 49.24
N ILE A 65 -7.11 -27.69 50.15
CA ILE A 65 -8.55 -27.77 49.84
C ILE A 65 -9.10 -26.39 49.38
N PHE A 66 -8.70 -25.32 50.04
CA PHE A 66 -9.15 -23.96 49.67
C PHE A 66 -8.60 -23.48 48.33
N PHE A 67 -7.37 -23.84 47.97
CA PHE A 67 -6.73 -23.45 46.72
C PHE A 67 -7.02 -24.41 45.54
N LEU A 68 -7.45 -25.64 45.81
CA LEU A 68 -7.73 -26.66 44.79
C LEU A 68 -8.78 -26.22 43.75
N PRO A 69 -9.93 -25.64 44.14
CA PRO A 69 -10.96 -25.27 43.18
C PRO A 69 -10.47 -24.14 42.25
N LYS A 70 -9.65 -23.22 42.73
CA LYS A 70 -9.09 -22.13 41.92
C LYS A 70 -8.10 -22.67 40.89
N THR A 71 -7.22 -23.55 41.27
CA THR A 71 -6.21 -24.17 40.38
C THR A 71 -6.87 -25.06 39.32
N ILE A 72 -7.85 -25.86 39.69
CA ILE A 72 -8.61 -26.71 38.76
C ILE A 72 -9.35 -25.85 37.74
N ARG A 73 -10.01 -24.77 38.18
CA ARG A 73 -10.74 -23.86 37.27
C ARG A 73 -9.80 -23.18 36.31
N VAL A 74 -8.61 -22.71 36.75
CA VAL A 74 -7.58 -22.11 35.89
C VAL A 74 -7.06 -23.11 34.88
N ASN A 75 -6.65 -24.30 35.33
CA ASN A 75 -6.13 -25.35 34.43
C ASN A 75 -7.18 -25.82 33.41
N TYR A 76 -8.44 -25.94 33.82
CA TYR A 76 -9.55 -26.29 32.92
C TYR A 76 -9.78 -25.22 31.86
N LYS A 77 -9.78 -23.93 32.26
CA LYS A 77 -9.91 -22.81 31.33
C LYS A 77 -8.72 -22.79 30.35
N GLN A 78 -7.51 -22.99 30.85
CA GLN A 78 -6.29 -23.00 30.03
C GLN A 78 -6.32 -24.13 29.00
N LYS A 79 -6.67 -25.37 29.40
CA LYS A 79 -6.83 -26.48 28.46
C LYS A 79 -7.85 -26.21 27.36
N LYS A 80 -8.95 -25.51 27.67
CA LYS A 80 -9.96 -25.12 26.68
C LYS A 80 -9.45 -24.02 25.73
N THR A 81 -8.69 -23.07 26.26
CA THR A 81 -8.04 -22.04 25.43
C THR A 81 -7.00 -22.65 24.50
N ASP A 82 -6.12 -23.53 25.00
CA ASP A 82 -5.12 -24.23 24.20
C ASP A 82 -5.76 -25.09 23.08
N LYS A 83 -6.89 -25.75 23.38
CA LYS A 83 -7.66 -26.48 22.36
C LYS A 83 -8.24 -25.55 21.32
N ALA A 84 -8.79 -24.40 21.73
CA ALA A 84 -9.34 -23.41 20.83
C ALA A 84 -8.25 -22.79 19.94
N GLU A 85 -7.05 -22.49 20.46
CA GLU A 85 -5.90 -22.01 19.67
C GLU A 85 -5.48 -23.03 18.62
N LYS A 86 -5.39 -24.32 18.99
CA LYS A 86 -5.09 -25.38 18.02
C LYS A 86 -6.16 -25.47 16.92
N ASN A 87 -7.45 -25.29 17.27
CA ASN A 87 -8.53 -25.29 16.28
C ASN A 87 -8.42 -24.08 15.34
N ILE A 88 -8.05 -22.90 15.84
CA ILE A 88 -7.82 -21.72 14.98
C ILE A 88 -6.65 -21.95 14.00
N ILE A 89 -5.54 -22.51 14.48
CA ILE A 89 -4.40 -22.83 13.62
C ILE A 89 -4.81 -23.80 12.50
N LYS A 90 -5.58 -24.86 12.86
CA LYS A 90 -6.13 -25.81 11.89
C LYS A 90 -7.10 -25.13 10.92
N ALA A 91 -7.92 -24.20 11.39
CA ALA A 91 -8.85 -23.46 10.56
C ALA A 91 -8.14 -22.56 9.54
N PHE A 92 -7.06 -21.87 9.93
CA PHE A 92 -6.21 -21.14 8.98
C PHE A 92 -5.56 -22.07 7.94
N SER A 93 -5.12 -23.25 8.37
CA SER A 93 -4.56 -24.26 7.45
C SER A 93 -5.62 -24.77 6.48
N ALA A 94 -6.83 -25.12 6.96
CA ALA A 94 -7.94 -25.56 6.13
C ALA A 94 -8.35 -24.48 5.11
N LYS A 95 -8.45 -23.22 5.56
CA LYS A 95 -8.71 -22.08 4.67
C LYS A 95 -7.65 -21.96 3.58
N SER A 96 -6.37 -22.08 3.94
CA SER A 96 -5.26 -21.99 2.95
C SER A 96 -5.28 -23.13 1.93
N MET A 97 -5.87 -24.26 2.27
CA MET A 97 -6.09 -25.40 1.37
C MET A 97 -7.38 -25.27 0.55
N GLY A 98 -8.20 -24.25 0.79
CA GLY A 98 -9.50 -24.06 0.14
C GLY A 98 -10.67 -24.78 0.81
N GLU A 99 -10.43 -25.48 1.93
CA GLU A 99 -11.44 -26.23 2.72
C GLU A 99 -12.18 -25.27 3.67
N LEU A 100 -13.08 -24.46 3.11
CA LEU A 100 -13.73 -23.37 3.87
C LEU A 100 -14.75 -23.85 4.87
N GLU A 101 -15.52 -24.87 4.56
CA GLU A 101 -16.50 -25.48 5.48
C GLU A 101 -15.81 -26.04 6.73
N LEU A 102 -14.66 -26.70 6.54
CA LEU A 102 -13.84 -27.19 7.63
C LEU A 102 -13.26 -26.00 8.44
N ALA A 103 -12.82 -24.94 7.79
CA ALA A 103 -12.31 -23.74 8.47
C ALA A 103 -13.40 -23.08 9.33
N GLU A 104 -14.63 -22.99 8.83
CA GLU A 104 -15.77 -22.43 9.55
C GLU A 104 -16.15 -23.29 10.78
N THR A 105 -16.23 -24.62 10.63
CA THR A 105 -16.55 -25.53 11.75
C THR A 105 -15.50 -25.44 12.85
N LEU A 106 -14.21 -25.46 12.50
CA LEU A 106 -13.10 -25.31 13.44
C LEU A 106 -13.09 -23.93 14.13
N SER A 107 -13.47 -22.86 13.41
CA SER A 107 -13.64 -21.53 14.00
C SER A 107 -14.80 -21.50 15.00
N LYS A 108 -15.94 -22.11 14.67
CA LYS A 108 -17.10 -22.25 15.59
C LYS A 108 -16.74 -23.02 16.86
N ASP A 109 -15.90 -24.03 16.77
CA ASP A 109 -15.41 -24.82 17.90
C ASP A 109 -14.45 -24.05 18.81
N ALA A 110 -13.85 -22.98 18.32
CA ALA A 110 -12.93 -22.12 19.06
C ALA A 110 -13.64 -21.04 19.91
N LYS A 111 -14.80 -21.35 20.53
CA LYS A 111 -15.66 -20.41 21.28
C LYS A 111 -14.94 -19.68 22.43
N TYR A 112 -13.95 -20.31 23.04
CA TYR A 112 -13.16 -19.71 24.13
C TYR A 112 -12.29 -18.52 23.70
N LEU A 113 -12.07 -18.33 22.39
CA LEU A 113 -11.34 -17.22 21.82
C LEU A 113 -12.23 -16.18 21.13
N ASN A 114 -13.55 -16.24 21.36
CA ASN A 114 -14.47 -15.24 20.81
C ASN A 114 -14.07 -13.82 21.22
N GLY A 115 -14.00 -12.91 20.24
CA GLY A 115 -13.60 -11.53 20.46
C GLY A 115 -12.08 -11.30 20.53
N THR A 116 -11.25 -12.36 20.50
CA THR A 116 -9.81 -12.18 20.41
C THR A 116 -9.40 -11.74 19.00
N PRO A 117 -8.31 -10.94 18.86
CA PRO A 117 -7.82 -10.48 17.56
C PRO A 117 -7.64 -11.62 16.55
N LEU A 118 -7.06 -12.73 16.99
CA LEU A 118 -6.78 -13.88 16.13
C LEU A 118 -8.05 -14.51 15.55
N LYS A 119 -9.09 -14.71 16.38
CA LYS A 119 -10.36 -15.26 15.92
C LYS A 119 -11.11 -14.27 15.03
N LEU A 120 -11.09 -12.97 15.36
CA LEU A 120 -11.73 -11.95 14.55
C LEU A 120 -11.14 -11.90 13.12
N VAL A 121 -9.82 -12.03 12.99
CA VAL A 121 -9.18 -12.10 11.67
C VAL A 121 -9.69 -13.29 10.87
N LEU A 122 -9.72 -14.49 11.49
CA LEU A 122 -10.20 -15.71 10.82
C LEU A 122 -11.68 -15.59 10.40
N ASP A 123 -12.55 -15.18 11.31
CA ASP A 123 -13.99 -15.04 11.06
C ASP A 123 -14.24 -14.00 9.94
N THR A 124 -13.51 -12.88 9.97
CA THR A 124 -13.57 -11.84 8.93
C THR A 124 -13.20 -12.40 7.55
N GLU A 125 -12.15 -13.21 7.47
CA GLU A 125 -11.72 -13.80 6.20
C GLU A 125 -12.71 -14.86 5.68
N ILE A 126 -13.31 -15.64 6.58
CA ILE A 126 -14.36 -16.61 6.23
C ILE A 126 -15.60 -15.87 5.73
N ASN A 127 -16.08 -14.85 6.48
CA ASN A 127 -17.25 -14.05 6.11
C ASN A 127 -17.05 -13.33 4.75
N ASN A 128 -15.85 -12.82 4.49
CA ASN A 128 -15.51 -12.20 3.21
C ASN A 128 -15.63 -13.20 2.04
N HIS A 129 -15.19 -14.44 2.26
CA HIS A 129 -15.23 -15.46 1.22
C HIS A 129 -16.67 -15.89 0.88
N TYR A 130 -17.53 -16.03 1.89
CA TYR A 130 -18.95 -16.33 1.68
C TYR A 130 -19.79 -15.13 1.21
N GLY A 131 -19.19 -13.96 1.06
CA GLY A 131 -19.90 -12.73 0.65
C GLY A 131 -20.87 -12.20 1.72
N ASN A 132 -20.72 -12.61 2.98
CA ASN A 132 -21.55 -12.10 4.07
C ASN A 132 -21.07 -10.71 4.51
N GLU A 133 -21.48 -9.67 3.77
CA GLU A 133 -21.03 -8.30 3.97
C GLU A 133 -21.34 -7.75 5.36
N GLU A 134 -22.50 -8.05 5.93
CA GLU A 134 -22.87 -7.53 7.27
C GLU A 134 -21.96 -8.08 8.36
N ALA A 135 -21.75 -9.40 8.39
CA ALA A 135 -20.86 -10.04 9.35
C ALA A 135 -19.41 -9.58 9.14
N TYR A 136 -18.96 -9.48 7.88
CA TYR A 136 -17.65 -8.98 7.51
C TYR A 136 -17.37 -7.58 8.07
N ILE A 137 -18.29 -6.63 7.83
CA ILE A 137 -18.17 -5.25 8.34
C ILE A 137 -18.22 -5.22 9.87
N LYS A 138 -19.11 -6.00 10.47
CA LYS A 138 -19.26 -6.06 11.93
C LYS A 138 -17.97 -6.54 12.60
N ASP A 139 -17.34 -7.57 12.08
CA ASP A 139 -16.11 -8.12 12.64
C ASP A 139 -14.92 -7.19 12.38
N LEU A 140 -14.81 -6.57 11.20
CA LEU A 140 -13.84 -5.53 10.94
C LEU A 140 -13.96 -4.34 11.89
N LYS A 141 -15.20 -3.90 12.21
CA LYS A 141 -15.40 -2.81 13.18
C LYS A 141 -14.92 -3.19 14.58
N LYS A 142 -15.13 -4.44 15.03
CA LYS A 142 -14.56 -4.92 16.31
C LYS A 142 -13.04 -4.95 16.29
N MET A 143 -12.43 -5.30 15.14
CA MET A 143 -10.98 -5.31 14.97
C MET A 143 -10.33 -3.92 15.09
N LEU A 144 -11.09 -2.82 14.94
CA LEU A 144 -10.59 -1.45 15.15
C LEU A 144 -10.23 -1.19 16.63
N ASP A 145 -10.83 -1.92 17.57
CA ASP A 145 -10.60 -1.76 19.01
C ASP A 145 -9.28 -2.44 19.47
N HIS A 146 -8.69 -3.27 18.62
CA HIS A 146 -7.47 -4.04 18.93
C HIS A 146 -6.25 -3.45 18.19
N PRO A 147 -5.22 -3.01 18.91
CA PRO A 147 -4.02 -2.43 18.29
C PRO A 147 -3.35 -3.35 17.25
N GLU A 148 -3.37 -4.67 17.47
CA GLU A 148 -2.75 -5.69 16.62
C GLU A 148 -3.44 -5.81 15.27
N THR A 149 -4.76 -5.60 15.21
CA THR A 149 -5.58 -5.76 14.00
C THR A 149 -6.05 -4.43 13.41
N LEU A 150 -5.81 -3.32 14.09
CA LEU A 150 -6.25 -1.98 13.68
C LEU A 150 -5.89 -1.65 12.23
N LEU A 151 -4.62 -1.82 11.85
CA LEU A 151 -4.16 -1.50 10.49
C LEU A 151 -4.77 -2.41 9.43
N LEU A 152 -4.98 -3.69 9.75
CA LEU A 152 -5.66 -4.64 8.86
C LEU A 152 -7.12 -4.23 8.67
N SER A 153 -7.81 -3.94 9.75
CA SER A 153 -9.21 -3.50 9.71
C SER A 153 -9.38 -2.19 8.94
N VAL A 154 -8.54 -1.18 9.22
CA VAL A 154 -8.54 0.09 8.48
C VAL A 154 -8.36 -0.14 6.99
N LYS A 155 -7.40 -1.00 6.59
CA LYS A 155 -7.16 -1.33 5.19
C LYS A 155 -8.38 -1.97 4.54
N SER A 156 -8.94 -3.00 5.18
CA SER A 156 -10.05 -3.78 4.66
C SER A 156 -11.34 -2.96 4.57
N LEU A 157 -11.69 -2.20 5.61
CA LEU A 157 -12.84 -1.29 5.60
C LEU A 157 -12.70 -0.17 4.58
N THR A 158 -11.49 0.43 4.47
CA THR A 158 -11.24 1.47 3.48
C THR A 158 -11.43 0.94 2.06
N ASN A 159 -10.90 -0.25 1.76
CA ASN A 159 -11.08 -0.89 0.46
C ASN A 159 -12.54 -1.25 0.20
N PHE A 160 -13.24 -1.79 1.20
CA PHE A 160 -14.66 -2.12 1.10
C PHE A 160 -15.51 -0.89 0.73
N TYR A 161 -15.40 0.19 1.51
CA TYR A 161 -16.15 1.43 1.22
C TYR A 161 -15.73 2.08 -0.08
N PHE A 162 -14.44 2.02 -0.43
CA PHE A 162 -13.95 2.51 -1.70
C PHE A 162 -14.57 1.77 -2.89
N ASN A 163 -14.62 0.43 -2.83
CA ASN A 163 -15.22 -0.39 -3.88
C ASN A 163 -16.72 -0.18 -4.02
N LYS A 164 -17.42 0.11 -2.91
CA LYS A 164 -18.85 0.48 -2.93
C LYS A 164 -19.11 1.93 -3.39
N GLY A 165 -18.06 2.68 -3.77
CA GLY A 165 -18.17 4.09 -4.18
C GLY A 165 -18.42 5.07 -3.02
N ASN A 166 -18.40 4.60 -1.76
CA ASN A 166 -18.61 5.43 -0.58
C ASN A 166 -17.28 6.05 -0.11
N LEU A 167 -16.84 7.08 -0.83
CA LEU A 167 -15.57 7.76 -0.55
C LEU A 167 -15.54 8.43 0.82
N LYS A 168 -16.66 8.97 1.30
CA LYS A 168 -16.75 9.66 2.60
C LYS A 168 -16.42 8.73 3.76
N ASP A 169 -17.02 7.54 3.79
CA ASP A 169 -16.75 6.56 4.84
C ASP A 169 -15.34 5.97 4.69
N ALA A 170 -14.85 5.72 3.49
CA ALA A 170 -13.48 5.29 3.26
C ALA A 170 -12.45 6.28 3.86
N ILE A 171 -12.66 7.58 3.67
CA ILE A 171 -11.81 8.64 4.23
C ILE A 171 -11.95 8.72 5.75
N LYS A 172 -13.17 8.58 6.28
CA LYS A 172 -13.40 8.56 7.72
C LYS A 172 -12.63 7.42 8.38
N ILE A 173 -12.70 6.22 7.82
CA ILE A 173 -12.01 5.03 8.36
C ILE A 173 -10.48 5.20 8.30
N ILE A 174 -9.93 5.64 7.17
CA ILE A 174 -8.46 5.77 7.06
C ILE A 174 -7.90 6.85 8.00
N LYS A 175 -8.69 7.87 8.35
CA LYS A 175 -8.30 8.91 9.32
C LYS A 175 -8.27 8.40 10.78
N MET A 176 -8.93 7.28 11.10
CA MET A 176 -8.89 6.68 12.45
C MET A 176 -7.53 6.07 12.78
N SER A 177 -6.71 5.74 11.79
CA SER A 177 -5.40 5.14 12.02
C SER A 177 -4.37 6.17 12.52
N PRO A 178 -3.66 5.90 13.62
CA PRO A 178 -2.61 6.77 14.11
C PRO A 178 -1.42 6.83 13.14
N LYS A 179 -0.92 8.03 12.88
CA LYS A 179 0.29 8.23 12.08
C LYS A 179 1.52 8.07 12.97
N SER A 180 2.30 7.02 12.75
CA SER A 180 3.53 6.71 13.48
C SER A 180 4.69 6.40 12.52
N LYS A 181 5.92 6.26 13.06
CA LYS A 181 7.09 5.82 12.28
C LYS A 181 6.91 4.43 11.65
N ASN A 182 6.01 3.62 12.20
CA ASN A 182 5.72 2.27 11.70
C ASN A 182 4.51 2.23 10.77
N THR A 183 3.93 3.38 10.41
CA THR A 183 2.79 3.42 9.48
C THR A 183 3.23 2.93 8.10
N PRO A 184 2.58 1.89 7.55
CA PRO A 184 2.97 1.31 6.26
C PRO A 184 2.81 2.30 5.11
N LYS A 185 3.65 2.16 4.07
CA LYS A 185 3.59 3.02 2.88
C LYS A 185 2.20 3.00 2.20
N TRP A 186 1.55 1.83 2.14
CA TRP A 186 0.23 1.70 1.52
C TRP A 186 -0.80 2.67 2.12
N PHE A 187 -0.74 2.92 3.42
CA PHE A 187 -1.64 3.85 4.11
C PHE A 187 -1.58 5.26 3.51
N PHE A 188 -0.36 5.78 3.31
CA PHE A 188 -0.17 7.11 2.73
C PHE A 188 -0.62 7.16 1.27
N PHE A 189 -0.32 6.14 0.48
CA PHE A 189 -0.76 6.09 -0.92
C PHE A 189 -2.27 5.95 -1.06
N THR A 190 -2.92 5.15 -0.21
CA THR A 190 -4.39 5.04 -0.18
C THR A 190 -5.01 6.37 0.25
N THR A 191 -4.47 7.02 1.28
CA THR A 191 -4.94 8.35 1.71
C THR A 191 -4.78 9.39 0.59
N LEU A 192 -3.65 9.39 -0.12
CA LEU A 192 -3.43 10.27 -1.27
C LEU A 192 -4.46 9.99 -2.37
N LYS A 193 -4.72 8.74 -2.71
CA LYS A 193 -5.70 8.32 -3.72
C LYS A 193 -7.11 8.81 -3.36
N LEU A 194 -7.54 8.61 -2.13
CA LEU A 194 -8.86 9.07 -1.66
C LEU A 194 -9.00 10.60 -1.71
N ASN A 195 -7.95 11.34 -1.28
CA ASN A 195 -7.96 12.80 -1.34
C ASN A 195 -7.98 13.35 -2.78
N ILE A 196 -7.38 12.64 -3.74
CA ILE A 196 -7.48 13.00 -5.17
C ILE A 196 -8.94 12.91 -5.62
N LEU A 197 -9.60 11.80 -5.29
CA LEU A 197 -10.99 11.56 -5.70
C LEU A 197 -11.97 12.56 -5.07
N GLU A 198 -11.71 13.01 -3.84
CA GLU A 198 -12.46 14.09 -3.20
C GLU A 198 -11.99 15.51 -3.61
N LYS A 199 -10.95 15.61 -4.44
CA LYS A 199 -10.34 16.90 -4.83
C LYS A 199 -9.85 17.73 -3.64
N ASN A 200 -9.47 17.07 -2.54
CA ASN A 200 -8.98 17.72 -1.32
C ASN A 200 -7.45 17.90 -1.38
N TRP A 201 -7.03 18.91 -2.16
CA TRP A 201 -5.60 19.14 -2.47
C TRP A 201 -4.77 19.57 -1.26
N ASP A 202 -5.35 20.33 -0.33
CA ASP A 202 -4.63 20.83 0.86
C ASP A 202 -4.36 19.68 1.84
N GLU A 203 -5.33 18.81 2.09
CA GLU A 203 -5.13 17.59 2.88
C GLU A 203 -4.09 16.66 2.22
N MET A 204 -4.12 16.58 0.90
CA MET A 204 -3.14 15.80 0.14
C MET A 204 -1.71 16.32 0.31
N ILE A 205 -1.50 17.64 0.27
CA ILE A 205 -0.19 18.26 0.52
C ILE A 205 0.30 17.95 1.94
N ASN A 206 -0.59 17.99 2.95
CA ASN A 206 -0.27 17.63 4.33
C ASN A 206 0.09 16.15 4.48
N ASN A 207 -0.62 15.25 3.79
CA ASN A 207 -0.32 13.82 3.78
C ASN A 207 1.05 13.52 3.12
N ILE A 208 1.44 14.24 2.06
CA ILE A 208 2.77 14.09 1.45
C ILE A 208 3.87 14.55 2.40
N LYS A 209 3.64 15.60 3.20
CA LYS A 209 4.59 16.00 4.25
C LYS A 209 4.74 14.89 5.31
N SER A 210 3.64 14.26 5.69
CA SER A 210 3.65 13.12 6.63
C SER A 210 4.38 11.91 6.03
N LEU A 211 4.13 11.57 4.77
CA LEU A 211 4.84 10.51 4.05
C LEU A 211 6.36 10.72 4.12
N SER A 212 6.84 11.94 3.88
CA SER A 212 8.27 12.25 3.92
C SER A 212 8.90 12.12 5.31
N ARG A 213 8.10 12.29 6.38
CA ARG A 213 8.57 12.18 7.78
C ARG A 213 8.59 10.74 8.28
N TYR A 214 7.58 9.95 7.90
CA TYR A 214 7.34 8.64 8.52
C TYR A 214 7.79 7.46 7.65
N THR A 215 8.18 7.69 6.40
CA THR A 215 8.65 6.62 5.50
C THR A 215 10.03 6.94 4.92
N LYS A 216 10.80 5.88 4.63
CA LYS A 216 12.07 5.99 3.87
C LYS A 216 11.79 6.09 2.34
N THR A 217 10.78 6.86 1.96
CA THR A 217 10.45 7.05 0.54
C THR A 217 11.52 7.94 -0.11
N ASN A 218 11.91 7.60 -1.34
CA ASN A 218 12.91 8.36 -2.08
C ASN A 218 12.45 9.83 -2.27
N ASN A 219 13.34 10.78 -1.96
CA ASN A 219 13.06 12.21 -2.10
C ASN A 219 12.64 12.60 -3.52
N SER A 220 13.13 11.91 -4.56
CA SER A 220 12.72 12.15 -5.95
C SER A 220 11.26 11.76 -6.18
N GLU A 221 10.80 10.60 -5.69
CA GLU A 221 9.42 10.16 -5.77
C GLU A 221 8.46 11.15 -5.10
N ILE A 222 8.82 11.62 -3.91
CA ILE A 222 8.05 12.64 -3.17
C ILE A 222 7.97 13.96 -3.96
N LYS A 223 9.07 14.40 -4.59
CA LYS A 223 9.07 15.59 -5.44
C LYS A 223 8.15 15.40 -6.65
N HIS A 224 8.20 14.26 -7.32
CA HIS A 224 7.30 13.96 -8.42
C HIS A 224 5.82 14.00 -7.98
N ILE A 225 5.46 13.33 -6.88
CA ILE A 225 4.08 13.37 -6.36
C ILE A 225 3.66 14.82 -6.04
N LYS A 226 4.50 15.62 -5.35
CA LYS A 226 4.21 17.03 -5.09
C LYS A 226 3.95 17.82 -6.35
N SER A 227 4.79 17.64 -7.38
CA SER A 227 4.60 18.28 -8.68
C SER A 227 3.22 17.99 -9.26
N ARG A 228 2.79 16.72 -9.26
CA ARG A 228 1.48 16.29 -9.82
C ARG A 228 0.32 16.86 -9.03
N VAL A 229 0.41 16.90 -7.69
CA VAL A 229 -0.63 17.46 -6.82
C VAL A 229 -0.85 18.95 -7.11
N TYR A 230 0.22 19.75 -7.17
CA TYR A 230 0.11 21.17 -7.49
C TYR A 230 -0.39 21.41 -8.92
N PHE A 231 -0.07 20.53 -9.86
CA PHE A 231 -0.62 20.56 -11.20
C PHE A 231 -2.15 20.38 -11.19
N PHE A 232 -2.65 19.34 -10.49
CA PHE A 232 -4.11 19.12 -10.36
C PHE A 232 -4.80 20.24 -9.61
N LYS A 233 -4.22 20.76 -8.54
CA LYS A 233 -4.74 21.94 -7.85
C LYS A 233 -4.90 23.11 -8.82
N ALA A 234 -3.92 23.36 -9.68
CA ALA A 234 -4.00 24.38 -10.70
C ALA A 234 -5.09 24.13 -11.76
N LEU A 235 -5.38 22.86 -12.08
CA LEU A 235 -6.48 22.51 -13.01
C LEU A 235 -7.86 22.78 -12.39
N GLU A 236 -8.06 22.40 -11.12
CA GLU A 236 -9.35 22.54 -10.43
C GLU A 236 -9.74 23.99 -10.18
N HIS A 237 -8.80 24.89 -10.01
CA HIS A 237 -9.06 26.33 -9.88
C HIS A 237 -9.61 26.98 -11.16
N ASN A 238 -10.40 26.23 -11.95
CA ASN A 238 -10.93 26.69 -13.24
C ASN A 238 -11.81 27.95 -13.14
N LYS A 239 -12.48 28.15 -11.99
CA LYS A 239 -13.32 29.32 -11.70
C LYS A 239 -12.55 30.49 -11.10
N GLU A 240 -11.28 30.31 -10.71
CA GLU A 240 -10.48 31.33 -10.08
C GLU A 240 -9.62 32.13 -11.08
N LYS A 241 -9.07 33.28 -10.61
CA LYS A 241 -8.19 34.11 -11.42
C LYS A 241 -6.98 33.32 -11.92
N ASN A 242 -6.60 33.51 -13.17
CA ASN A 242 -5.41 32.87 -13.77
C ASN A 242 -4.12 33.06 -12.95
N SER A 243 -4.04 34.10 -12.10
CA SER A 243 -2.90 34.32 -11.19
C SER A 243 -2.72 33.22 -10.15
N VAL A 244 -3.83 32.69 -9.59
CA VAL A 244 -3.79 31.57 -8.61
C VAL A 244 -3.32 30.30 -9.30
N ARG A 245 -3.85 30.00 -10.46
CA ARG A 245 -3.46 28.85 -11.29
C ARG A 245 -1.98 28.91 -11.67
N LEU A 246 -1.46 30.09 -12.05
CA LEU A 246 -0.03 30.30 -12.35
C LEU A 246 0.85 30.12 -11.12
N LYS A 247 0.38 30.47 -9.93
CA LYS A 247 1.12 30.24 -8.68
C LYS A 247 1.31 28.74 -8.44
N ASP A 248 0.23 27.95 -8.50
CA ASP A 248 0.28 26.51 -8.24
C ASP A 248 1.08 25.77 -9.31
N ILE A 249 0.92 26.13 -10.59
CA ILE A 249 1.71 25.52 -11.67
C ILE A 249 3.21 25.84 -11.59
N ASN A 250 3.58 27.04 -11.09
CA ASN A 250 4.96 27.38 -10.83
C ASN A 250 5.56 26.52 -9.71
N ILE A 251 4.77 26.22 -8.66
CA ILE A 251 5.19 25.31 -7.59
C ILE A 251 5.34 23.89 -8.13
N SER A 252 4.41 23.42 -8.97
CA SER A 252 4.53 22.13 -9.66
C SER A 252 5.86 22.01 -10.40
N LEU A 253 6.18 22.98 -11.24
CA LEU A 253 7.42 23.02 -12.04
C LEU A 253 8.69 23.26 -11.22
N LYS A 254 8.58 23.79 -10.00
CA LYS A 254 9.71 23.87 -9.07
C LYS A 254 10.09 22.47 -8.57
N PHE A 255 9.12 21.58 -8.36
CA PHE A 255 9.37 20.21 -7.91
C PHE A 255 9.79 19.27 -9.07
N ASP A 256 9.20 19.45 -10.25
CA ASP A 256 9.57 18.70 -11.46
C ASP A 256 9.54 19.63 -12.70
N PRO A 257 10.71 20.23 -13.03
CA PRO A 257 10.81 21.16 -14.16
C PRO A 257 10.59 20.53 -15.54
N SER A 258 10.69 19.19 -15.64
CA SER A 258 10.55 18.44 -16.90
C SER A 258 9.12 17.93 -17.15
N PHE A 259 8.20 18.16 -16.22
CA PHE A 259 6.84 17.65 -16.32
C PHE A 259 6.07 18.30 -17.47
N ALA A 260 6.02 17.64 -18.62
CA ALA A 260 5.44 18.16 -19.86
C ALA A 260 3.97 18.62 -19.74
N PRO A 261 3.04 17.92 -19.04
CA PRO A 261 1.69 18.41 -18.85
C PRO A 261 1.62 19.77 -18.12
N ALA A 262 2.48 19.97 -17.10
CA ALA A 262 2.54 21.26 -16.39
C ALA A 262 3.14 22.37 -17.24
N ILE A 263 4.15 22.04 -18.06
CA ILE A 263 4.76 23.00 -19.01
C ILE A 263 3.72 23.47 -20.03
N THR A 264 3.00 22.54 -20.66
CA THR A 264 1.97 22.86 -21.66
C THR A 264 0.82 23.65 -21.06
N PHE A 265 0.37 23.28 -19.87
CA PHE A 265 -0.68 24.01 -19.17
C PHE A 265 -0.27 25.44 -18.81
N LYS A 266 0.96 25.64 -18.29
CA LYS A 266 1.49 26.99 -18.05
C LYS A 266 1.57 27.80 -19.32
N ALA A 267 2.03 27.19 -20.42
CA ALA A 267 2.07 27.84 -21.72
C ALA A 267 0.68 28.29 -22.19
N LYS A 268 -0.36 27.44 -22.02
CA LYS A 268 -1.76 27.77 -22.31
C LYS A 268 -2.24 28.99 -21.51
N LEU A 269 -1.94 29.04 -20.20
CA LEU A 269 -2.31 30.18 -19.34
C LEU A 269 -1.61 31.48 -19.76
N LEU A 270 -0.30 31.40 -20.06
CA LEU A 270 0.47 32.55 -20.52
C LEU A 270 -0.01 33.03 -21.90
N TYR A 271 -0.30 32.12 -22.82
CA TYR A 271 -0.77 32.42 -24.17
C TYR A 271 -2.15 33.10 -24.14
N LYS A 272 -3.05 32.70 -23.23
CA LYS A 272 -4.34 33.39 -23.01
C LYS A 272 -4.17 34.83 -22.51
N LYS A 273 -3.08 35.09 -21.74
CA LYS A 273 -2.75 36.42 -21.23
C LYS A 273 -2.08 37.28 -22.30
N ASP A 274 -1.07 36.73 -22.95
CA ASP A 274 -0.26 37.32 -23.99
C ASP A 274 0.32 36.22 -24.88
N LYS A 275 0.01 36.27 -26.18
CA LYS A 275 0.44 35.28 -27.17
C LYS A 275 1.97 35.16 -27.24
N THR A 276 2.69 36.28 -27.16
CA THR A 276 4.17 36.33 -27.21
C THR A 276 4.78 35.70 -25.97
N LEU A 277 4.27 35.97 -24.78
CA LEU A 277 4.74 35.36 -23.54
C LEU A 277 4.57 33.84 -23.56
N GLY A 278 3.39 33.36 -24.01
CA GLY A 278 3.14 31.92 -24.12
C GLY A 278 4.09 31.22 -25.11
N LEU A 279 4.28 31.80 -26.30
CA LEU A 279 5.17 31.26 -27.33
C LEU A 279 6.64 31.27 -26.87
N ASN A 280 7.10 32.35 -26.25
CA ASN A 280 8.48 32.43 -25.74
C ASN A 280 8.72 31.41 -24.61
N TYR A 281 7.75 31.25 -23.73
CA TYR A 281 7.84 30.27 -22.66
C TYR A 281 7.92 28.83 -23.21
N ILE A 282 7.07 28.47 -24.17
CA ILE A 282 7.05 27.11 -24.72
C ILE A 282 8.31 26.80 -25.53
N LYS A 283 8.83 27.75 -26.31
CA LYS A 283 10.11 27.61 -27.04
C LYS A 283 11.28 27.41 -26.07
N LYS A 284 11.32 28.20 -24.98
CA LYS A 284 12.35 28.05 -23.94
C LYS A 284 12.26 26.70 -23.23
N SER A 285 11.04 26.23 -22.99
CA SER A 285 10.79 24.92 -22.38
C SER A 285 11.21 23.78 -23.30
N TRP A 286 10.88 23.85 -24.59
CA TRP A 286 11.33 22.89 -25.59
C TRP A 286 12.85 22.78 -25.66
N LYS A 287 13.54 23.91 -25.61
CA LYS A 287 15.03 23.92 -25.60
C LYS A 287 15.58 23.10 -24.44
N LYS A 288 14.99 23.19 -23.27
CA LYS A 288 15.53 22.60 -22.03
C LYS A 288 14.97 21.20 -21.74
N TYR A 289 13.70 20.97 -22.04
CA TYR A 289 12.94 19.75 -21.74
C TYR A 289 12.12 19.33 -22.97
N PRO A 290 12.77 18.88 -24.04
CA PRO A 290 12.06 18.49 -25.26
C PRO A 290 11.14 17.31 -24.99
N HIS A 291 9.85 17.47 -25.36
CA HIS A 291 8.82 16.44 -25.18
C HIS A 291 7.76 16.56 -26.27
N PRO A 292 7.23 15.45 -26.84
CA PRO A 292 6.22 15.51 -27.90
C PRO A 292 4.98 16.34 -27.57
N ASP A 293 4.50 16.31 -26.32
CA ASP A 293 3.33 17.10 -25.90
C ASP A 293 3.58 18.61 -26.03
N ILE A 294 4.82 19.05 -25.82
CA ILE A 294 5.21 20.45 -26.00
C ILE A 294 5.14 20.83 -27.50
N ALA A 295 5.65 19.96 -28.38
CA ALA A 295 5.57 20.15 -29.83
C ALA A 295 4.11 20.13 -30.31
N ASN A 296 3.31 19.16 -29.84
CA ASN A 296 1.91 19.05 -30.18
C ASN A 296 1.12 20.31 -29.81
N TYR A 297 1.40 20.91 -28.65
CA TYR A 297 0.76 22.17 -28.27
C TYR A 297 1.13 23.33 -29.22
N ILE A 298 2.37 23.40 -29.68
CA ILE A 298 2.77 24.37 -30.67
C ILE A 298 2.04 24.13 -32.00
N PHE A 299 1.90 22.87 -32.42
CA PHE A 299 1.15 22.52 -33.62
C PHE A 299 -0.33 22.89 -33.49
N GLU A 300 -0.93 22.69 -32.31
CA GLU A 300 -2.30 23.13 -32.01
C GLU A 300 -2.47 24.65 -32.23
N ILE A 301 -1.54 25.47 -31.77
CA ILE A 301 -1.56 26.93 -31.96
C ILE A 301 -1.53 27.32 -33.45
N TYR A 302 -0.80 26.56 -34.26
CA TYR A 302 -0.57 26.87 -35.68
C TYR A 302 -1.38 26.00 -36.65
N LYS A 303 -2.33 25.17 -36.17
CA LYS A 303 -3.10 24.23 -37.01
C LYS A 303 -3.88 24.92 -38.14
N ASP A 304 -4.42 26.12 -37.86
CA ASP A 304 -5.22 26.88 -38.78
C ASP A 304 -4.39 27.91 -39.64
N LYS A 305 -3.06 27.84 -39.52
CA LYS A 305 -2.14 28.64 -40.28
C LYS A 305 -1.68 27.93 -41.57
N PRO A 306 -1.24 28.65 -42.61
CA PRO A 306 -0.69 28.00 -43.79
C PRO A 306 0.39 26.96 -43.49
N LYS A 307 0.43 25.85 -44.25
CA LYS A 307 1.36 24.72 -44.04
C LYS A 307 2.85 25.17 -43.97
N ASN A 308 3.23 26.17 -44.73
CA ASN A 308 4.62 26.73 -44.72
C ASN A 308 4.98 27.38 -43.37
N VAL A 309 4.01 28.02 -42.69
CA VAL A 309 4.23 28.63 -41.37
C VAL A 309 4.50 27.56 -40.33
N LEU A 310 3.71 26.48 -40.31
CA LEU A 310 3.90 25.35 -39.41
C LEU A 310 5.30 24.70 -39.64
N LEU A 311 5.68 24.51 -40.91
CA LEU A 311 6.97 23.95 -41.26
C LEU A 311 8.15 24.84 -40.79
N ASN A 312 8.05 26.16 -41.00
CA ASN A 312 9.07 27.11 -40.56
C ASN A 312 9.21 27.14 -39.02
N ILE A 313 8.11 27.14 -38.30
CA ILE A 313 8.11 27.05 -36.83
C ILE A 313 8.79 25.77 -36.37
N THR A 314 8.48 24.64 -36.99
CA THR A 314 9.10 23.35 -36.66
C THR A 314 10.60 23.37 -36.94
N LYS A 315 11.04 23.93 -38.07
CA LYS A 315 12.47 24.13 -38.37
C LYS A 315 13.19 24.98 -37.32
N GLN A 316 12.53 26.02 -36.80
CA GLN A 316 13.10 26.83 -35.70
C GLN A 316 13.19 26.03 -34.40
N LEU A 317 12.13 25.23 -34.04
CA LEU A 317 12.12 24.45 -32.84
C LEU A 317 13.19 23.37 -32.80
N THR A 318 13.35 22.62 -33.89
CA THR A 318 14.30 21.51 -33.98
C THR A 318 15.77 21.97 -33.89
N LYS A 319 16.04 23.27 -34.13
CA LYS A 319 17.36 23.86 -33.92
C LYS A 319 17.66 24.27 -32.48
N LEU A 320 16.67 24.26 -31.59
CA LEU A 320 16.81 24.78 -30.22
C LEU A 320 17.43 23.79 -29.23
N ASN A 321 17.44 22.49 -29.53
CA ASN A 321 18.04 21.47 -28.68
C ASN A 321 18.77 20.40 -29.50
N ASN A 322 19.55 19.56 -28.80
CA ASN A 322 20.41 18.54 -29.43
C ASN A 322 19.76 17.13 -29.43
N ASN A 323 18.46 17.00 -29.14
CA ASN A 323 17.81 15.70 -29.19
C ASN A 323 17.51 15.29 -30.63
N THR A 324 18.49 14.63 -31.26
CA THR A 324 18.45 14.26 -32.68
C THR A 324 17.24 13.41 -33.02
N PHE A 325 16.90 12.38 -32.20
CA PHE A 325 15.76 11.53 -32.47
C PHE A 325 14.45 12.32 -32.47
N LEU A 326 14.16 13.05 -31.37
CA LEU A 326 12.92 13.78 -31.24
C LEU A 326 12.77 14.90 -32.25
N ASN A 327 13.86 15.60 -32.56
CA ASN A 327 13.89 16.66 -33.56
C ASN A 327 13.58 16.10 -34.96
N SER A 328 14.23 15.02 -35.35
CA SER A 328 14.03 14.38 -36.65
C SER A 328 12.64 13.75 -36.76
N TYR A 329 12.17 13.07 -35.74
CA TYR A 329 10.81 12.51 -35.66
C TYR A 329 9.74 13.61 -35.77
N THR A 330 9.90 14.72 -35.02
CA THR A 330 8.97 15.85 -35.04
C THR A 330 8.95 16.52 -36.38
N MET A 331 10.15 16.73 -37.02
CA MET A 331 10.28 17.29 -38.36
C MET A 331 9.60 16.39 -39.40
N ALA A 332 9.85 15.08 -39.37
CA ALA A 332 9.27 14.14 -40.31
C ALA A 332 7.74 14.14 -40.22
N LYS A 333 7.19 14.14 -38.98
CA LYS A 333 5.73 14.19 -38.72
C LYS A 333 5.10 15.44 -39.35
N VAL A 334 5.69 16.62 -39.14
CA VAL A 334 5.16 17.87 -39.71
C VAL A 334 5.39 17.93 -41.23
N ALA A 335 6.52 17.48 -41.71
CA ALA A 335 6.80 17.40 -43.15
C ALA A 335 5.77 16.49 -43.87
N LEU A 336 5.40 15.38 -43.27
CA LEU A 336 4.35 14.49 -43.80
C LEU A 336 2.96 15.17 -43.85
N LEU A 337 2.60 15.93 -42.80
CA LEU A 337 1.36 16.72 -42.76
C LEU A 337 1.34 17.86 -43.76
N THR A 338 2.51 18.43 -44.07
CA THR A 338 2.66 19.53 -45.00
C THR A 338 2.99 19.09 -46.44
N GLU A 339 2.99 17.79 -46.70
CA GLU A 339 3.27 17.16 -48.00
C GLU A 339 4.69 17.50 -48.55
N SER A 340 5.65 17.73 -47.63
CA SER A 340 7.03 18.02 -47.94
C SER A 340 7.85 16.72 -47.98
N TRP A 341 7.62 15.87 -48.99
CA TRP A 341 8.09 14.50 -49.09
C TRP A 341 9.60 14.31 -48.96
N SER A 342 10.37 15.14 -49.67
CA SER A 342 11.84 15.09 -49.57
C SER A 342 12.36 15.35 -48.16
N LEU A 343 11.70 16.25 -47.42
CA LEU A 343 12.06 16.58 -46.06
C LEU A 343 11.70 15.46 -45.07
N VAL A 344 10.60 14.70 -45.33
CA VAL A 344 10.29 13.48 -44.55
C VAL A 344 11.44 12.49 -44.66
N ARG A 345 11.87 12.17 -45.89
CA ARG A 345 12.97 11.22 -46.14
C ARG A 345 14.29 11.69 -45.48
N GLN A 346 14.64 12.95 -45.66
CA GLN A 346 15.86 13.54 -45.05
C GLN A 346 15.81 13.42 -43.51
N SER A 347 14.66 13.76 -42.89
CA SER A 347 14.52 13.75 -41.46
C SER A 347 14.58 12.32 -40.88
N LEU A 348 13.92 11.36 -41.52
CA LEU A 348 13.95 9.96 -41.07
C LEU A 348 15.31 9.30 -41.30
N LYS A 349 16.07 9.68 -42.34
CA LYS A 349 17.41 9.15 -42.62
C LYS A 349 18.43 9.51 -41.51
N ILE A 350 18.20 10.59 -40.77
CA ILE A 350 19.04 10.98 -39.62
C ILE A 350 18.92 10.02 -38.47
N ILE A 351 17.76 9.34 -38.33
CA ILE A 351 17.49 8.37 -37.24
C ILE A 351 18.07 7.02 -37.67
N PRO A 352 19.01 6.42 -36.91
CA PRO A 352 19.54 5.09 -37.22
C PRO A 352 18.42 4.06 -37.30
N GLU A 353 18.43 3.14 -38.26
CA GLU A 353 17.36 2.17 -38.50
C GLU A 353 17.10 1.29 -37.26
N LYS A 354 18.13 1.00 -36.46
CA LYS A 354 17.99 0.26 -35.17
C LYS A 354 17.11 0.97 -34.14
N GLU A 355 16.93 2.27 -34.26
CA GLU A 355 16.12 3.11 -33.38
C GLU A 355 14.71 3.37 -33.95
N TRP A 356 14.43 2.82 -35.16
CA TRP A 356 13.13 3.01 -35.77
C TRP A 356 12.04 2.34 -34.98
N THR A 357 11.02 3.12 -34.71
CA THR A 357 9.82 2.68 -34.00
C THR A 357 8.69 2.38 -34.98
N LYS A 358 7.64 1.75 -34.48
CA LYS A 358 6.42 1.45 -35.25
C LYS A 358 5.89 2.69 -35.97
N GLY A 359 5.88 3.86 -35.32
CA GLY A 359 5.42 5.11 -35.91
C GLY A 359 6.29 5.58 -37.06
N ILE A 360 7.59 5.37 -37.02
CA ILE A 360 8.49 5.72 -38.14
C ILE A 360 8.19 4.85 -39.35
N TYR A 361 8.03 3.54 -39.18
CA TYR A 361 7.65 2.63 -40.26
C TYR A 361 6.29 2.99 -40.87
N ILE A 362 5.30 3.40 -40.02
CA ILE A 362 3.99 3.87 -40.51
C ILE A 362 4.15 5.20 -41.28
N MET A 363 4.99 6.12 -40.84
CA MET A 363 5.25 7.37 -41.58
C MET A 363 5.89 7.07 -42.96
N MET A 364 6.77 6.07 -43.07
CA MET A 364 7.31 5.64 -44.35
C MET A 364 6.24 4.99 -45.23
N ALA A 365 5.35 4.21 -44.68
CA ALA A 365 4.25 3.63 -45.41
C ALA A 365 3.28 4.71 -45.97
N ASP A 366 2.94 5.69 -45.14
CA ASP A 366 2.12 6.85 -45.54
C ASP A 366 2.79 7.71 -46.61
N LEU A 367 4.10 7.88 -46.48
CA LEU A 367 4.92 8.61 -47.48
C LEU A 367 4.85 7.94 -48.85
N GLU A 368 5.12 6.62 -48.95
CA GLU A 368 5.09 5.89 -50.21
C GLU A 368 3.71 5.90 -50.87
N LYS A 369 2.64 5.79 -50.02
CA LYS A 369 1.27 5.85 -50.48
C LYS A 369 0.89 7.23 -51.00
N LYS A 370 1.24 8.32 -50.29
CA LYS A 370 0.80 9.70 -50.62
C LYS A 370 1.61 10.32 -51.72
N GLU A 371 2.94 10.08 -51.75
CA GLU A 371 3.86 10.67 -52.75
C GLU A 371 3.73 9.96 -54.10
N HIS A 372 3.71 8.62 -54.10
CA HIS A 372 3.83 7.83 -55.33
C HIS A 372 2.64 6.93 -55.62
N GLY A 373 1.62 6.87 -54.74
CA GLY A 373 0.50 5.94 -54.85
C GLY A 373 0.95 4.46 -54.73
N ASN A 374 2.16 4.19 -54.23
CA ASN A 374 2.74 2.86 -54.22
C ASN A 374 2.27 2.02 -53.03
N ILE A 375 1.15 1.34 -53.24
CA ILE A 375 0.51 0.48 -52.20
C ILE A 375 1.44 -0.71 -51.86
N SER A 376 2.15 -1.28 -52.81
CA SER A 376 3.05 -2.42 -52.57
C SER A 376 4.16 -2.08 -51.60
N LYS A 377 4.90 -0.99 -51.84
CA LYS A 377 5.94 -0.48 -50.91
C LYS A 377 5.35 -0.06 -49.55
N SER A 378 4.19 0.59 -49.56
CA SER A 378 3.51 0.95 -48.32
C SER A 378 3.24 -0.29 -47.45
N ASN A 379 2.73 -1.38 -48.04
CA ASN A 379 2.49 -2.64 -47.33
C ASN A 379 3.79 -3.27 -46.81
N GLN A 380 4.89 -3.20 -47.54
CA GLN A 380 6.20 -3.68 -47.03
C GLN A 380 6.63 -2.93 -45.75
N TRP A 381 6.44 -1.62 -45.68
CA TRP A 381 6.71 -0.84 -44.48
C TRP A 381 5.76 -1.20 -43.33
N ILE A 382 4.48 -1.45 -43.61
CA ILE A 382 3.51 -1.91 -42.61
C ILE A 382 3.91 -3.26 -42.04
N GLU A 383 4.40 -4.21 -42.85
CA GLU A 383 4.91 -5.48 -42.35
C GLU A 383 6.11 -5.31 -41.41
N LYS A 384 7.07 -4.44 -41.75
CA LYS A 384 8.18 -4.10 -40.84
C LYS A 384 7.68 -3.47 -39.54
N ALA A 385 6.63 -2.66 -39.58
CA ALA A 385 6.02 -2.02 -38.39
C ALA A 385 5.44 -3.02 -37.38
N LYS A 386 5.02 -4.23 -37.83
CA LYS A 386 4.42 -5.25 -36.94
C LYS A 386 5.42 -5.74 -35.88
N ASN A 387 6.69 -5.85 -36.27
CA ASN A 387 7.76 -6.38 -35.41
C ASN A 387 8.61 -5.29 -34.75
N ALA A 388 8.33 -4.01 -35.04
CA ALA A 388 9.09 -2.90 -34.53
C ALA A 388 8.68 -2.54 -33.08
N ASN A 389 9.62 -1.97 -32.33
CA ASN A 389 9.31 -1.40 -31.01
C ASN A 389 8.23 -0.33 -31.12
N LEU A 390 7.37 -0.25 -30.11
CA LEU A 390 6.37 0.80 -30.03
C LEU A 390 7.03 2.18 -29.89
N ASP A 391 6.29 3.21 -30.28
CA ASP A 391 6.69 4.59 -29.99
C ASP A 391 6.73 4.83 -28.49
N TYR A 392 7.48 5.88 -28.10
CA TYR A 392 7.36 6.42 -26.76
C TYR A 392 5.94 6.90 -26.51
N THR A 393 5.38 6.53 -25.38
CA THR A 393 4.00 6.87 -25.00
C THR A 393 3.85 6.95 -23.49
N TRP A 394 2.76 7.55 -23.06
CA TRP A 394 2.34 7.49 -21.65
C TRP A 394 1.88 6.07 -21.31
N GLY A 395 2.51 5.44 -20.35
CA GLY A 395 2.15 4.09 -19.98
C GLY A 395 2.42 3.79 -18.51
N CYS A 396 1.65 2.84 -17.98
CA CYS A 396 1.73 2.42 -16.59
C CYS A 396 2.94 1.51 -16.36
N THR A 397 3.77 1.84 -15.38
CA THR A 397 4.92 1.01 -14.98
C THR A 397 4.49 -0.28 -14.28
N SER A 398 3.27 -0.34 -13.72
CA SER A 398 2.77 -1.49 -12.95
C SER A 398 2.01 -2.51 -13.81
N CYS A 399 1.12 -2.05 -14.72
CA CYS A 399 0.27 -2.95 -15.51
C CYS A 399 0.45 -2.81 -17.02
N THR A 400 1.44 -2.02 -17.47
CA THR A 400 1.75 -1.75 -18.88
C THR A 400 0.59 -1.20 -19.73
N TYR A 401 -0.46 -0.67 -19.09
CA TYR A 401 -1.54 0.01 -19.78
C TYR A 401 -1.02 1.27 -20.48
N ILE A 402 -1.33 1.41 -21.77
CA ILE A 402 -0.89 2.51 -22.64
C ILE A 402 -2.04 3.48 -22.84
N GLN A 403 -1.76 4.78 -22.80
CA GLN A 403 -2.74 5.84 -23.02
C GLN A 403 -2.14 7.02 -23.80
N SER A 404 -3.00 7.85 -24.40
CA SER A 404 -2.60 8.99 -25.24
C SER A 404 -2.15 10.21 -24.42
N SER A 405 -2.73 10.41 -23.24
CA SER A 405 -2.44 11.53 -22.34
C SER A 405 -1.98 11.06 -20.97
N TRP A 406 -1.28 11.90 -20.24
CA TRP A 406 -0.85 11.59 -18.88
C TRP A 406 -2.03 11.64 -17.90
N SER A 407 -2.06 10.71 -16.93
CA SER A 407 -2.97 10.71 -15.79
C SER A 407 -2.23 10.41 -14.48
N LEU A 408 -2.73 10.92 -13.35
CA LEU A 408 -2.13 10.71 -12.04
C LEU A 408 -2.39 9.29 -11.51
N ILE A 409 -3.56 8.75 -11.84
CA ILE A 409 -4.01 7.40 -11.46
C ILE A 409 -4.14 6.59 -12.76
N CYS A 410 -3.58 5.39 -12.77
CA CYS A 410 -3.76 4.50 -13.92
C CYS A 410 -5.22 4.04 -14.02
N PRO A 411 -5.90 4.21 -15.19
CA PRO A 411 -7.29 3.82 -15.35
C PRO A 411 -7.51 2.30 -15.20
N LYS A 412 -6.50 1.48 -15.52
CA LYS A 412 -6.61 0.02 -15.48
C LYS A 412 -6.36 -0.55 -14.07
N CYS A 413 -5.22 -0.24 -13.46
CA CYS A 413 -4.82 -0.85 -12.17
C CYS A 413 -4.95 0.10 -10.97
N SER A 414 -5.46 1.31 -11.19
CA SER A 414 -5.65 2.34 -10.15
C SER A 414 -4.39 2.70 -9.35
N ASN A 415 -3.20 2.37 -9.84
CA ASN A 415 -1.96 2.77 -9.18
C ASN A 415 -1.68 4.25 -9.37
N LEU A 416 -1.31 4.90 -8.24
CA LEU A 416 -0.97 6.31 -8.18
C LEU A 416 0.43 6.56 -8.76
N ASN A 417 0.59 7.66 -9.55
CA ASN A 417 1.86 8.13 -10.10
C ASN A 417 2.67 7.07 -10.88
N SER A 418 1.95 6.11 -11.48
CA SER A 418 2.54 5.00 -12.23
C SER A 418 2.63 5.26 -13.74
N ILE A 419 2.04 6.35 -14.23
CA ILE A 419 2.09 6.71 -15.65
C ILE A 419 3.34 7.53 -15.93
N THR A 420 4.20 6.96 -16.79
CA THR A 420 5.47 7.57 -17.20
C THR A 420 5.59 7.59 -18.72
N TRP A 421 6.38 8.53 -19.25
CA TRP A 421 6.71 8.58 -20.68
C TRP A 421 7.84 7.60 -20.97
N GLN A 422 7.53 6.52 -21.67
CA GLN A 422 8.52 5.45 -21.95
C GLN A 422 8.18 4.66 -23.20
N GLN A 423 9.17 3.94 -23.70
CA GLN A 423 9.01 3.00 -24.79
C GLN A 423 8.68 1.61 -24.25
N TYR A 424 7.70 0.94 -24.85
CA TYR A 424 7.33 -0.43 -24.53
C TYR A 424 7.81 -1.39 -25.61
N SER A 425 8.48 -2.46 -25.22
CA SER A 425 8.72 -3.58 -26.11
C SER A 425 7.48 -4.46 -26.21
N LEU A 426 7.22 -5.02 -27.38
CA LEU A 426 6.10 -5.95 -27.58
C LEU A 426 6.17 -7.14 -26.60
N SER A 427 7.38 -7.66 -26.31
CA SER A 427 7.59 -8.75 -25.36
C SER A 427 7.10 -8.41 -23.94
N LYS A 428 7.34 -7.19 -23.44
CA LYS A 428 6.85 -6.76 -22.09
C LYS A 428 5.33 -6.65 -22.02
N ILE A 429 4.65 -6.34 -23.12
CA ILE A 429 3.18 -6.27 -23.15
C ILE A 429 2.59 -7.69 -23.10
N TYR A 430 3.19 -8.64 -23.85
CA TYR A 430 2.72 -10.03 -23.86
C TYR A 430 3.00 -10.76 -22.54
N THR A 431 4.18 -10.62 -21.95
CA THR A 431 4.51 -11.25 -20.65
C THR A 431 3.62 -10.75 -19.52
N ASN A 432 3.29 -9.47 -19.48
CA ASN A 432 2.36 -8.95 -18.46
C ASN A 432 0.90 -9.32 -18.70
N LYS A 433 0.46 -9.56 -19.94
CA LYS A 433 -0.87 -10.15 -20.20
C LYS A 433 -0.99 -11.56 -19.60
N ILE A 434 0.06 -12.36 -19.66
CA ILE A 434 0.07 -13.72 -19.10
C ILE A 434 0.14 -13.68 -17.55
N SER A 435 0.90 -12.74 -16.97
CA SER A 435 0.99 -12.60 -15.52
C SER A 435 -0.26 -11.97 -14.89
N THR A 436 -0.92 -11.04 -15.57
CA THR A 436 -2.19 -10.45 -15.11
C THR A 436 -3.34 -11.45 -15.20
N ALA A 437 -3.37 -12.35 -16.19
CA ALA A 437 -4.37 -13.42 -16.26
C ALA A 437 -4.30 -14.41 -15.07
N LYS A 438 -3.12 -14.55 -14.42
CA LYS A 438 -2.96 -15.33 -13.18
C LYS A 438 -3.29 -14.55 -11.90
N ILE A 439 -3.31 -13.20 -11.96
CA ILE A 439 -3.60 -12.31 -10.81
C ILE A 439 -5.08 -11.89 -10.82
N ASP A 440 -5.74 -11.87 -11.99
CA ASP A 440 -7.16 -11.50 -12.13
C ASP A 440 -8.14 -12.48 -11.44
N THR A 441 -7.67 -13.65 -11.00
CA THR A 441 -8.45 -14.53 -10.12
C THR A 441 -8.50 -14.08 -8.65
N LEU A 442 -7.80 -12.99 -8.28
CA LEU A 442 -7.74 -12.44 -6.92
C LEU A 442 -8.11 -10.95 -6.84
N SER A 443 -8.40 -10.27 -7.95
CA SER A 443 -8.85 -8.87 -7.96
C SER A 443 -10.33 -8.80 -8.32
N PHE A 444 -11.15 -8.43 -7.34
CA PHE A 444 -12.54 -8.06 -7.59
C PHE A 444 -12.58 -6.87 -8.56
N GLU A 445 -13.00 -7.14 -9.80
CA GLU A 445 -13.33 -6.09 -10.77
C GLU A 445 -14.64 -5.41 -10.36
N ASP A 446 -14.56 -4.19 -9.85
CA ASP A 446 -15.74 -3.38 -9.62
C ASP A 446 -15.83 -2.26 -10.66
N ASN A 447 -16.89 -2.29 -11.46
CA ASN A 447 -17.14 -1.35 -12.57
C ASN A 447 -17.39 0.10 -12.11
N ASN A 448 -17.77 0.30 -10.84
CA ASN A 448 -18.08 1.65 -10.31
C ASN A 448 -16.85 2.53 -10.07
N SER A 449 -15.70 1.96 -9.74
CA SER A 449 -14.47 2.74 -9.57
C SER A 449 -13.89 3.24 -10.90
N LYS A 450 -14.20 2.56 -12.01
CA LYS A 450 -13.75 2.95 -13.36
C LYS A 450 -14.43 4.25 -13.83
N GLY A 451 -15.71 4.50 -13.48
CA GLY A 451 -16.44 5.72 -13.83
C GLY A 451 -15.85 6.97 -13.18
N ILE A 452 -15.55 6.91 -11.89
CA ILE A 452 -14.99 8.04 -11.12
C ILE A 452 -13.57 8.41 -11.60
N ILE A 453 -12.77 7.40 -11.97
CA ILE A 453 -11.41 7.61 -12.48
C ILE A 453 -11.42 8.21 -13.89
N SER A 454 -12.41 7.86 -14.73
CA SER A 454 -12.56 8.44 -16.07
C SER A 454 -12.90 9.93 -16.05
N GLU A 455 -13.74 10.37 -15.11
CA GLU A 455 -14.06 11.80 -14.92
C GLU A 455 -12.85 12.64 -14.51
N LEU A 456 -11.98 12.11 -13.66
CA LEU A 456 -10.73 12.80 -13.27
C LEU A 456 -9.76 12.96 -14.44
N ASN A 457 -9.71 11.99 -15.33
CA ASN A 457 -8.82 12.04 -16.50
C ASN A 457 -9.37 12.94 -17.61
N SER A 458 -10.70 13.06 -17.76
CA SER A 458 -11.33 13.93 -18.77
C SER A 458 -11.13 15.43 -18.51
N GLY A 459 -10.78 15.82 -17.28
CA GLY A 459 -10.44 17.20 -16.93
C GLY A 459 -9.11 17.69 -17.50
N ILE A 460 -8.27 16.79 -18.05
CA ILE A 460 -6.95 17.13 -18.64
C ILE A 460 -7.09 17.58 -20.10
N ASP A 461 -8.12 17.09 -20.78
CA ASP A 461 -8.37 17.38 -22.20
C ASP A 461 -9.20 18.66 -22.45
N ARG A 462 -9.68 19.33 -21.40
CA ARG A 462 -10.36 20.63 -21.43
C ARG A 462 -9.42 21.74 -20.95
#